data_bbe03fc8c4ba5d9d11cc03a37ba719fe
#
_entry.id   bbe03fc8c4ba5d9d11cc03a37ba719fe
#
_cell.length_a   1.000
_cell.length_b   1.000
_cell.length_c   1.000
_cell.angle_alpha   90.00
_cell.angle_beta   90.00
_cell.angle_gamma   90.00
#
_symmetry.space_group_name_H-M   'P 1'
#
loop_
_entity.id
_entity.type
_entity.pdbx_description
1 polymer ?
#
loop_
_entity_poly.entity_id
_entity_poly.type
_entity_poly.pdbx_seq_one_letter_code
_entity_poly.pdbx_strand_id
1 'polypeptide(L)'
;MADSKGRACHLSERDCSIQRRHQKLIEETPSPFMTKPLRKAMGEAAVRAAEYIKYEGAGTVEFLVDKHKNFYFMEMNTRIQVEHPITEQVIDYDLIREQIKVAAGELIKGKNYFPKLCSIECRINAEDSENDFMPNPGKILNLHFPGGHGVRIDTHVYSGYIIPPHYDSMIAKLITTAQTREEAINKMKRALDEFVIEGVKTTIPVSYTHLTLPTTK
;
A
#
# COMPACT_ATOMS: atom_id res chain seq x y z
N MET A 1 -6.87 -10.57 8.73
CA MET A 1 -6.13 -11.47 9.66
C MET A 1 -7.05 -12.56 10.13
N ALA A 2 -6.56 -13.79 10.15
CA ALA A 2 -7.28 -14.94 10.66
C ALA A 2 -6.35 -15.86 11.45
N ASP A 3 -6.91 -16.65 12.40
CA ASP A 3 -6.14 -17.54 13.27
C ASP A 3 -6.55 -19.01 13.13
N SER A 4 -5.77 -19.89 13.74
CA SER A 4 -5.95 -21.34 13.71
C SER A 4 -7.28 -21.85 14.33
N LYS A 5 -8.03 -21.00 15.03
CA LYS A 5 -9.37 -21.32 15.58
C LYS A 5 -10.51 -20.91 14.64
N GLY A 6 -10.19 -20.48 13.42
CA GLY A 6 -11.18 -20.07 12.42
C GLY A 6 -11.79 -18.69 12.68
N ARG A 7 -11.18 -17.87 13.55
CA ARG A 7 -11.60 -16.48 13.73
C ARG A 7 -10.94 -15.60 12.70
N ALA A 8 -11.68 -14.68 12.12
CA ALA A 8 -11.16 -13.69 11.19
C ALA A 8 -11.61 -12.28 11.57
N CYS A 9 -10.83 -11.28 11.16
CA CYS A 9 -11.21 -9.88 11.25
C CYS A 9 -10.70 -9.13 10.03
N HIS A 10 -11.44 -8.11 9.59
CA HIS A 10 -10.95 -7.20 8.56
C HIS A 10 -10.19 -6.03 9.17
N LEU A 11 -9.21 -5.53 8.43
CA LEU A 11 -8.34 -4.41 8.79
C LEU A 11 -8.67 -3.15 7.96
N SER A 12 -9.93 -3.02 7.53
CA SER A 12 -10.42 -2.01 6.60
C SER A 12 -9.96 -2.23 5.16
N GLU A 13 -10.12 -1.23 4.31
CA GLU A 13 -9.80 -1.31 2.88
C GLU A 13 -8.62 -0.44 2.50
N ARG A 14 -8.06 -0.77 1.35
CA ARG A 14 -7.13 0.05 0.57
C ARG A 14 -7.74 0.31 -0.81
N ASP A 15 -7.44 1.45 -1.39
CA ASP A 15 -7.71 1.75 -2.79
C ASP A 15 -6.41 1.62 -3.58
N CYS A 16 -6.43 0.73 -4.57
CA CYS A 16 -5.30 0.42 -5.42
C CYS A 16 -5.65 0.64 -6.90
N SER A 17 -6.53 1.59 -7.19
CA SER A 17 -7.03 1.85 -8.54
C SER A 17 -5.98 2.49 -9.46
N ILE A 18 -4.98 3.18 -8.90
CA ILE A 18 -3.93 3.86 -9.66
C ILE A 18 -2.87 2.84 -10.06
N GLN A 19 -2.96 2.40 -11.31
CA GLN A 19 -2.15 1.33 -11.86
C GLN A 19 -1.63 1.67 -13.25
N ARG A 20 -0.49 1.09 -13.61
CA ARG A 20 0.01 1.04 -14.98
C ARG A 20 0.17 -0.43 -15.40
N ARG A 21 -0.51 -0.85 -16.47
CA ARG A 21 -0.43 -2.24 -16.99
C ARG A 21 -0.64 -3.29 -15.88
N HIS A 22 -1.64 -3.07 -15.01
CA HIS A 22 -1.98 -3.90 -13.85
C HIS A 22 -0.94 -3.90 -12.71
N GLN A 23 0.05 -3.01 -12.75
CA GLN A 23 0.97 -2.79 -11.64
C GLN A 23 0.53 -1.56 -10.83
N LYS A 24 0.29 -1.76 -9.55
CA LYS A 24 -0.06 -0.70 -8.60
C LYS A 24 1.09 0.30 -8.49
N LEU A 25 0.80 1.59 -8.53
CA LEU A 25 1.79 2.67 -8.43
C LEU A 25 1.58 3.54 -7.19
N ILE A 26 0.31 3.85 -6.90
CA ILE A 26 -0.10 4.65 -5.74
C ILE A 26 -1.27 3.94 -5.10
N GLU A 27 -1.19 3.76 -3.79
CA GLU A 27 -2.24 3.17 -2.97
C GLU A 27 -2.63 4.13 -1.86
N GLU A 28 -3.91 4.14 -1.49
CA GLU A 28 -4.41 4.99 -0.40
C GLU A 28 -5.40 4.27 0.50
N THR A 29 -5.50 4.73 1.74
CA THR A 29 -6.51 4.30 2.70
C THR A 29 -6.86 5.45 3.65
N PRO A 30 -8.16 5.66 3.98
CA PRO A 30 -9.33 5.03 3.36
C PRO A 30 -9.56 5.52 1.93
N SER A 31 -10.23 4.70 1.12
CA SER A 31 -10.63 5.09 -0.24
C SER A 31 -11.62 6.27 -0.19
N PRO A 32 -11.39 7.34 -0.99
CA PRO A 32 -12.34 8.44 -1.08
C PRO A 32 -13.67 8.02 -1.72
N PHE A 33 -13.67 6.93 -2.46
CA PHE A 33 -14.87 6.37 -3.07
C PHE A 33 -15.73 5.58 -2.10
N MET A 34 -15.19 5.17 -0.95
CA MET A 34 -15.82 4.27 0.01
C MET A 34 -16.87 4.98 0.89
N THR A 35 -18.01 4.34 1.07
CA THR A 35 -19.01 4.73 2.09
C THR A 35 -18.94 3.80 3.31
N LYS A 36 -19.44 4.26 4.46
CA LYS A 36 -19.47 3.41 5.67
C LYS A 36 -20.25 2.09 5.46
N PRO A 37 -21.44 2.08 4.80
CA PRO A 37 -22.17 0.84 4.52
C PRO A 37 -21.38 -0.10 3.58
N LEU A 38 -20.78 0.44 2.52
CA LEU A 38 -20.01 -0.34 1.56
C LEU A 38 -18.77 -0.97 2.23
N ARG A 39 -18.03 -0.20 3.02
CA ARG A 39 -16.88 -0.70 3.81
C ARG A 39 -17.29 -1.86 4.72
N LYS A 40 -18.41 -1.72 5.41
CA LYS A 40 -18.94 -2.77 6.27
C LYS A 40 -19.27 -4.03 5.46
N ALA A 41 -20.02 -3.89 4.38
CA ALA A 41 -20.44 -5.02 3.55
C ALA A 41 -19.26 -5.78 2.94
N MET A 42 -18.28 -5.05 2.38
CA MET A 42 -17.05 -5.66 1.81
C MET A 42 -16.21 -6.32 2.90
N GLY A 43 -16.00 -5.65 4.04
CA GLY A 43 -15.27 -6.21 5.17
C GLY A 43 -15.88 -7.50 5.71
N GLU A 44 -17.21 -7.51 5.89
CA GLU A 44 -17.94 -8.72 6.32
C GLU A 44 -17.87 -9.84 5.26
N ALA A 45 -17.90 -9.51 3.98
CA ALA A 45 -17.74 -10.49 2.91
C ALA A 45 -16.35 -11.14 2.95
N ALA A 46 -15.31 -10.34 3.15
CA ALA A 46 -13.93 -10.83 3.27
C ALA A 46 -13.74 -11.71 4.52
N VAL A 47 -14.32 -11.32 5.66
CA VAL A 47 -14.29 -12.12 6.90
C VAL A 47 -14.99 -13.46 6.68
N ARG A 48 -16.22 -13.48 6.14
CA ARG A 48 -16.95 -14.73 5.84
C ARG A 48 -16.16 -15.65 4.91
N ALA A 49 -15.52 -15.09 3.88
CA ALA A 49 -14.69 -15.87 2.96
C ALA A 49 -13.51 -16.52 3.70
N ALA A 50 -12.79 -15.77 4.52
CA ALA A 50 -11.66 -16.27 5.30
C ALA A 50 -12.07 -17.35 6.31
N GLU A 51 -13.18 -17.15 7.01
CA GLU A 51 -13.73 -18.13 7.97
C GLU A 51 -14.18 -19.41 7.27
N TYR A 52 -14.87 -19.28 6.12
CA TYR A 52 -15.36 -20.44 5.35
C TYR A 52 -14.25 -21.35 4.87
N ILE A 53 -13.14 -20.79 4.38
CA ILE A 53 -11.97 -21.57 3.93
C ILE A 53 -11.02 -21.92 5.07
N LYS A 54 -11.32 -21.53 6.31
CA LYS A 54 -10.46 -21.71 7.48
C LYS A 54 -9.05 -21.13 7.25
N TYR A 55 -9.02 -19.92 6.68
CA TYR A 55 -7.77 -19.24 6.40
C TYR A 55 -7.00 -18.93 7.69
N GLU A 56 -5.66 -18.97 7.63
CA GLU A 56 -4.76 -18.61 8.71
C GLU A 56 -3.67 -17.65 8.21
N GLY A 57 -3.41 -16.58 8.97
CA GLY A 57 -2.41 -15.57 8.65
C GLY A 57 -3.00 -14.27 8.09
N ALA A 58 -2.13 -13.50 7.44
CA ALA A 58 -2.50 -12.28 6.73
C ALA A 58 -2.92 -12.61 5.30
N GLY A 59 -4.05 -12.05 4.85
CA GLY A 59 -4.52 -12.19 3.47
C GLY A 59 -5.27 -10.94 3.03
N THR A 60 -5.47 -10.81 1.73
CA THR A 60 -6.23 -9.70 1.14
C THR A 60 -7.25 -10.26 0.16
N VAL A 61 -8.50 -9.84 0.32
CA VAL A 61 -9.57 -10.08 -0.65
C VAL A 61 -9.69 -8.84 -1.53
N GLU A 62 -9.50 -8.99 -2.82
CA GLU A 62 -9.63 -7.91 -3.79
C GLU A 62 -11.02 -7.90 -4.42
N PHE A 63 -11.59 -6.71 -4.55
CA PHE A 63 -12.90 -6.47 -5.13
C PHE A 63 -12.83 -5.39 -6.21
N LEU A 64 -13.65 -5.54 -7.24
CA LEU A 64 -14.00 -4.46 -8.14
C LEU A 64 -15.25 -3.76 -7.61
N VAL A 65 -15.28 -2.43 -7.65
CA VAL A 65 -16.43 -1.63 -7.22
C VAL A 65 -16.90 -0.77 -8.38
N ASP A 66 -18.18 -0.89 -8.75
CA ASP A 66 -18.76 -0.10 -9.83
C ASP A 66 -19.20 1.30 -9.36
N LYS A 67 -19.60 2.16 -10.32
CA LYS A 67 -20.12 3.52 -10.05
C LYS A 67 -21.39 3.55 -9.18
N HIS A 68 -22.11 2.43 -9.11
CA HIS A 68 -23.34 2.28 -8.31
C HIS A 68 -23.07 1.72 -6.91
N LYS A 69 -21.78 1.54 -6.54
CA LYS A 69 -21.33 0.98 -5.25
C LYS A 69 -21.63 -0.52 -5.09
N ASN A 70 -21.86 -1.24 -6.19
CA ASN A 70 -21.86 -2.70 -6.15
C ASN A 70 -20.41 -3.18 -6.15
N PHE A 71 -20.12 -4.23 -5.41
CA PHE A 71 -18.79 -4.83 -5.37
C PHE A 71 -18.82 -6.28 -5.82
N TYR A 72 -17.75 -6.67 -6.49
CA TYR A 72 -17.60 -7.98 -7.11
C TYR A 72 -16.25 -8.57 -6.68
N PHE A 73 -16.27 -9.82 -6.22
CA PHE A 73 -15.06 -10.55 -5.87
C PHE A 73 -14.17 -10.71 -7.10
N MET A 74 -12.90 -10.41 -6.96
CA MET A 74 -11.90 -10.60 -8.00
C MET A 74 -10.97 -11.76 -7.64
N GLU A 75 -10.24 -11.64 -6.53
CA GLU A 75 -9.31 -12.67 -6.08
C GLU A 75 -9.04 -12.59 -4.58
N MET A 76 -8.37 -13.61 -4.04
CA MET A 76 -7.79 -13.58 -2.71
C MET A 76 -6.28 -13.83 -2.79
N ASN A 77 -5.52 -12.88 -2.29
CA ASN A 77 -4.07 -13.02 -2.11
C ASN A 77 -3.79 -13.61 -0.72
N THR A 78 -3.34 -14.86 -0.70
CA THR A 78 -3.06 -15.62 0.53
C THR A 78 -1.67 -15.33 1.11
N ARG A 79 -1.31 -14.06 1.16
CA ARG A 79 -0.01 -13.54 1.62
C ARG A 79 -0.13 -12.10 2.04
N ILE A 80 0.92 -11.59 2.70
CA ILE A 80 1.10 -10.14 2.86
C ILE A 80 1.27 -9.47 1.50
N GLN A 81 0.76 -8.26 1.34
CA GLN A 81 0.92 -7.46 0.11
C GLN A 81 1.92 -6.32 0.31
N VAL A 82 2.44 -5.78 -0.81
CA VAL A 82 3.40 -4.67 -0.81
C VAL A 82 2.86 -3.48 -0.05
N GLU A 83 1.59 -3.13 -0.28
CA GLU A 83 0.88 -1.98 0.26
C GLU A 83 0.34 -2.15 1.71
N HIS A 84 0.77 -3.19 2.44
CA HIS A 84 0.36 -3.35 3.84
C HIS A 84 0.72 -2.16 4.75
N PRO A 85 1.80 -1.39 4.51
CA PRO A 85 2.18 -0.29 5.40
C PRO A 85 1.11 0.78 5.57
N ILE A 86 0.33 1.11 4.53
CA ILE A 86 -0.74 2.10 4.68
C ILE A 86 -1.85 1.62 5.63
N THR A 87 -2.16 0.33 5.64
CA THR A 87 -3.09 -0.26 6.62
C THR A 87 -2.53 -0.14 8.03
N GLU A 88 -1.26 -0.50 8.24
CA GLU A 88 -0.58 -0.39 9.53
C GLU A 88 -0.67 1.02 10.11
N GLN A 89 -0.41 2.03 9.25
CA GLN A 89 -0.39 3.44 9.65
C GLN A 89 -1.76 3.96 10.10
N VAL A 90 -2.86 3.53 9.47
CA VAL A 90 -4.17 4.10 9.77
C VAL A 90 -4.91 3.41 10.91
N ILE A 91 -4.52 2.18 11.28
CA ILE A 91 -5.18 1.41 12.34
C ILE A 91 -4.27 1.10 13.54
N ASP A 92 -2.99 1.51 13.48
CA ASP A 92 -1.97 1.21 14.49
C ASP A 92 -1.87 -0.30 14.75
N TYR A 93 -1.48 -1.06 13.72
CA TYR A 93 -1.45 -2.51 13.74
C TYR A 93 -0.26 -3.04 12.95
N ASP A 94 0.71 -3.63 13.62
CA ASP A 94 1.89 -4.23 12.99
C ASP A 94 1.52 -5.60 12.39
N LEU A 95 1.24 -5.60 11.08
CA LEU A 95 0.78 -6.77 10.33
C LEU A 95 1.81 -7.89 10.28
N ILE A 96 3.09 -7.55 10.12
CA ILE A 96 4.18 -8.53 10.05
C ILE A 96 4.34 -9.23 11.41
N ARG A 97 4.35 -8.46 12.48
CA ARG A 97 4.41 -8.99 13.84
C ARG A 97 3.24 -9.92 14.16
N GLU A 98 2.03 -9.48 13.84
CA GLU A 98 0.83 -10.28 14.10
C GLU A 98 0.77 -11.54 13.23
N GLN A 99 1.28 -11.50 11.99
CA GLN A 99 1.43 -12.67 11.15
C GLN A 99 2.37 -13.71 11.79
N ILE A 100 3.50 -13.25 12.33
CA ILE A 100 4.47 -14.13 13.04
C ILE A 100 3.82 -14.75 14.28
N LYS A 101 3.08 -13.97 15.07
CA LYS A 101 2.36 -14.47 16.26
C LYS A 101 1.32 -15.52 15.91
N VAL A 102 0.52 -15.29 14.86
CA VAL A 102 -0.46 -16.27 14.40
C VAL A 102 0.24 -17.56 13.98
N ALA A 103 1.33 -17.47 13.21
CA ALA A 103 2.13 -18.64 12.85
C ALA A 103 2.74 -19.37 14.05
N ALA A 104 3.00 -18.67 15.16
CA ALA A 104 3.42 -19.24 16.43
C ALA A 104 2.25 -19.81 17.27
N GLY A 105 1.02 -19.77 16.76
CA GLY A 105 -0.18 -20.30 17.42
C GLY A 105 -0.92 -19.31 18.33
N GLU A 106 -0.54 -18.03 18.35
CA GLU A 106 -1.29 -17.00 19.06
C GLU A 106 -2.61 -16.69 18.36
N LEU A 107 -3.59 -16.29 19.13
CA LEU A 107 -4.92 -16.00 18.61
C LEU A 107 -5.10 -14.48 18.40
N ILE A 108 -5.76 -14.10 17.30
CA ILE A 108 -6.09 -12.70 17.04
C ILE A 108 -7.13 -12.17 18.04
N LYS A 109 -7.20 -10.84 18.22
CA LYS A 109 -8.21 -10.22 19.09
C LYS A 109 -9.63 -10.33 18.56
N GLY A 110 -9.81 -10.73 17.29
CA GLY A 110 -11.10 -11.02 16.67
C GLY A 110 -12.03 -9.82 16.50
N LYS A 111 -11.52 -8.59 16.52
CA LYS A 111 -12.30 -7.37 16.26
C LYS A 111 -11.94 -6.75 14.93
N ASN A 112 -12.92 -6.20 14.24
CA ASN A 112 -12.70 -5.43 13.02
C ASN A 112 -12.07 -4.07 13.35
N TYR A 113 -11.20 -3.62 12.45
CA TYR A 113 -10.48 -2.34 12.57
C TYR A 113 -11.01 -1.35 11.53
N PHE A 114 -10.97 -0.06 11.90
CA PHE A 114 -11.39 1.05 11.06
C PHE A 114 -10.32 2.12 11.06
N PRO A 115 -10.07 2.79 9.91
CA PRO A 115 -9.03 3.79 9.80
C PRO A 115 -9.34 5.00 10.69
N LYS A 116 -8.32 5.50 11.36
CA LYS A 116 -8.35 6.72 12.18
C LYS A 116 -7.67 7.89 11.49
N LEU A 117 -6.83 7.60 10.52
CA LEU A 117 -5.99 8.51 9.76
C LEU A 117 -6.18 8.24 8.26
N CYS A 118 -5.55 9.07 7.44
CA CYS A 118 -5.40 8.84 6.00
C CYS A 118 -3.94 8.55 5.69
N SER A 119 -3.67 7.55 4.86
CA SER A 119 -2.32 7.20 4.44
C SER A 119 -2.26 6.93 2.94
N ILE A 120 -1.15 7.35 2.32
CA ILE A 120 -0.86 7.18 0.91
C ILE A 120 0.51 6.54 0.79
N GLU A 121 0.65 5.57 -0.10
CA GLU A 121 1.90 4.95 -0.49
C GLU A 121 2.17 5.24 -1.96
N CYS A 122 3.41 5.62 -2.28
CA CYS A 122 3.93 5.65 -3.65
C CYS A 122 5.03 4.60 -3.77
N ARG A 123 4.91 3.72 -4.76
CA ARG A 123 6.00 2.79 -5.11
C ARG A 123 7.06 3.54 -5.88
N ILE A 124 8.29 3.48 -5.39
CA ILE A 124 9.45 4.07 -6.07
C ILE A 124 10.16 2.94 -6.80
N ASN A 125 10.02 2.92 -8.12
CA ASN A 125 10.62 1.94 -8.99
C ASN A 125 11.80 2.56 -9.75
N ALA A 126 12.86 1.80 -9.95
CA ALA A 126 13.96 2.15 -10.83
C ALA A 126 13.54 1.89 -12.29
N GLU A 127 12.78 2.81 -12.85
CA GLU A 127 12.18 2.74 -14.19
C GLU A 127 12.25 4.10 -14.89
N ASP A 128 12.52 4.07 -16.19
CA ASP A 128 12.53 5.26 -17.04
C ASP A 128 11.12 5.56 -17.58
N SER A 129 10.41 6.48 -16.94
CA SER A 129 9.06 6.86 -17.33
C SER A 129 8.97 7.56 -18.69
N GLU A 130 10.07 8.13 -19.19
CA GLU A 130 10.16 8.76 -20.51
C GLU A 130 10.37 7.73 -21.62
N ASN A 131 10.85 6.52 -21.26
CA ASN A 131 11.12 5.43 -22.18
C ASN A 131 10.25 4.19 -21.82
N ASP A 132 8.93 4.36 -21.89
CA ASP A 132 7.91 3.32 -21.65
C ASP A 132 8.08 2.53 -20.35
N PHE A 133 8.64 3.17 -19.30
CA PHE A 133 8.93 2.57 -18.00
C PHE A 133 9.87 1.36 -18.08
N MET A 134 10.82 1.40 -18.98
CA MET A 134 11.87 0.39 -19.02
C MET A 134 12.60 0.34 -17.66
N PRO A 135 12.85 -0.87 -17.13
CA PRO A 135 13.70 -1.02 -15.95
C PRO A 135 15.04 -0.29 -16.15
N ASN A 136 15.45 0.46 -15.14
CA ASN A 136 16.69 1.24 -15.16
C ASN A 136 17.65 0.74 -14.05
N PRO A 137 18.22 -0.49 -14.20
CA PRO A 137 19.20 -1.01 -13.27
C PRO A 137 20.48 -0.17 -13.31
N GLY A 138 21.21 -0.12 -12.21
CA GLY A 138 22.44 0.66 -12.15
C GLY A 138 22.89 0.98 -10.73
N LYS A 139 23.94 1.76 -10.61
CA LYS A 139 24.49 2.17 -9.32
C LYS A 139 23.81 3.46 -8.85
N ILE A 140 23.28 3.44 -7.64
CA ILE A 140 22.83 4.65 -6.94
C ILE A 140 24.06 5.44 -6.50
N LEU A 141 24.24 6.64 -7.04
CA LEU A 141 25.39 7.50 -6.74
C LEU A 141 25.13 8.29 -5.46
N ASN A 142 24.01 9.03 -5.42
CA ASN A 142 23.57 9.78 -4.25
C ASN A 142 22.14 9.38 -3.87
N LEU A 143 21.88 9.37 -2.57
CA LEU A 143 20.58 9.01 -2.02
C LEU A 143 20.28 9.90 -0.81
N HIS A 144 19.14 10.59 -0.86
CA HIS A 144 18.59 11.30 0.28
C HIS A 144 17.13 10.92 0.46
N PHE A 145 16.80 10.44 1.64
CA PHE A 145 15.42 10.09 2.01
C PHE A 145 14.71 11.27 2.66
N PRO A 146 13.47 11.58 2.25
CA PRO A 146 12.65 12.54 2.97
C PRO A 146 12.33 12.04 4.38
N GLY A 147 12.07 12.96 5.30
CA GLY A 147 11.79 12.62 6.67
C GLY A 147 10.69 13.49 7.30
N GLY A 148 10.57 13.39 8.63
CA GLY A 148 9.63 14.17 9.42
C GLY A 148 8.36 13.42 9.82
N HIS A 149 7.50 14.12 10.56
CA HIS A 149 6.29 13.53 11.14
C HIS A 149 5.32 12.99 10.08
N GLY A 150 4.99 11.70 10.20
CA GLY A 150 4.07 11.01 9.30
C GLY A 150 4.67 10.69 7.92
N VAL A 151 6.00 10.61 7.81
CA VAL A 151 6.72 10.06 6.66
C VAL A 151 7.39 8.76 7.09
N ARG A 152 7.12 7.68 6.34
CA ARG A 152 7.76 6.37 6.51
C ARG A 152 8.34 5.94 5.16
N ILE A 153 9.52 5.33 5.20
CA ILE A 153 10.15 4.75 4.02
C ILE A 153 10.52 3.30 4.35
N ASP A 154 10.02 2.39 3.52
CA ASP A 154 10.44 0.99 3.55
C ASP A 154 11.32 0.75 2.32
N THR A 155 12.60 0.44 2.55
CA THR A 155 13.58 0.31 1.47
C THR A 155 14.72 -0.63 1.87
N HIS A 156 15.41 -1.15 0.86
CA HIS A 156 16.63 -1.96 1.00
C HIS A 156 17.86 -1.29 0.37
N VAL A 157 17.68 -0.15 -0.33
CA VAL A 157 18.77 0.51 -1.04
C VAL A 157 19.48 1.56 -0.16
N TYR A 158 20.71 1.86 -0.51
CA TYR A 158 21.57 2.86 0.12
C TYR A 158 22.51 3.48 -0.93
N SER A 159 23.18 4.58 -0.60
CA SER A 159 24.19 5.18 -1.51
C SER A 159 25.28 4.18 -1.85
N GLY A 160 25.52 4.00 -3.14
CA GLY A 160 26.44 2.99 -3.66
C GLY A 160 25.83 1.63 -3.97
N TYR A 161 24.56 1.39 -3.61
CA TYR A 161 23.85 0.14 -3.95
C TYR A 161 23.75 -0.03 -5.46
N ILE A 162 23.92 -1.26 -5.94
CA ILE A 162 23.78 -1.62 -7.36
C ILE A 162 22.46 -2.37 -7.52
N ILE A 163 21.50 -1.74 -8.22
CA ILE A 163 20.21 -2.34 -8.55
C ILE A 163 20.44 -3.42 -9.61
N PRO A 164 20.19 -4.70 -9.31
CA PRO A 164 20.41 -5.77 -10.25
C PRO A 164 19.31 -5.81 -11.34
N PRO A 165 19.64 -6.22 -12.58
CA PRO A 165 18.68 -6.26 -13.69
C PRO A 165 17.73 -7.47 -13.65
N HIS A 166 17.89 -8.39 -12.71
CA HIS A 166 17.19 -9.68 -12.68
C HIS A 166 16.02 -9.76 -11.69
N TYR A 167 15.79 -8.69 -10.92
CA TYR A 167 14.72 -8.61 -9.92
C TYR A 167 13.76 -7.49 -10.24
N ASP A 168 12.68 -7.39 -9.46
CA ASP A 168 11.70 -6.30 -9.53
C ASP A 168 12.41 -4.93 -9.42
N SER A 169 11.89 -3.97 -10.17
CA SER A 169 12.41 -2.59 -10.20
C SER A 169 12.11 -1.78 -8.94
N MET A 170 11.23 -2.26 -8.05
CA MET A 170 10.83 -1.52 -6.86
C MET A 170 11.96 -1.43 -5.84
N ILE A 171 12.41 -0.21 -5.55
CA ILE A 171 13.54 0.08 -4.66
C ILE A 171 13.12 0.70 -3.33
N ALA A 172 11.95 1.32 -3.28
CA ALA A 172 11.41 1.87 -2.04
C ALA A 172 9.89 1.98 -2.09
N LYS A 173 9.27 2.06 -0.91
CA LYS A 173 7.92 2.52 -0.69
C LYS A 173 7.99 3.79 0.12
N LEU A 174 7.45 4.88 -0.41
CA LEU A 174 7.29 6.13 0.32
C LEU A 174 5.85 6.21 0.83
N ILE A 175 5.69 6.32 2.13
CA ILE A 175 4.39 6.32 2.79
C ILE A 175 4.22 7.63 3.56
N THR A 176 3.08 8.29 3.40
CA THR A 176 2.72 9.47 4.19
C THR A 176 1.40 9.26 4.90
N THR A 177 1.31 9.81 6.12
CA THR A 177 0.14 9.68 6.99
C THR A 177 -0.23 11.01 7.59
N ALA A 178 -1.52 11.33 7.61
CA ALA A 178 -2.06 12.57 8.18
C ALA A 178 -3.50 12.38 8.69
N GLN A 179 -4.07 13.43 9.30
CA GLN A 179 -5.46 13.41 9.77
C GLN A 179 -6.47 13.42 8.61
N THR A 180 -6.14 14.10 7.54
CA THR A 180 -6.99 14.22 6.35
C THR A 180 -6.26 13.73 5.10
N ARG A 181 -7.03 13.35 4.06
CA ARG A 181 -6.50 12.95 2.77
C ARG A 181 -5.69 14.07 2.11
N GLU A 182 -6.19 15.31 2.18
CA GLU A 182 -5.51 16.48 1.60
C GLU A 182 -4.14 16.72 2.24
N GLU A 183 -4.06 16.64 3.57
CA GLU A 183 -2.79 16.74 4.28
C GLU A 183 -1.84 15.61 3.92
N ALA A 184 -2.33 14.37 3.76
CA ALA A 184 -1.52 13.24 3.33
C ALA A 184 -0.96 13.45 1.91
N ILE A 185 -1.78 13.97 0.96
CA ILE A 185 -1.35 14.31 -0.40
C ILE A 185 -0.28 15.42 -0.37
N ASN A 186 -0.52 16.51 0.38
CA ASN A 186 0.44 17.62 0.45
C ASN A 186 1.76 17.17 1.08
N LYS A 187 1.70 16.30 2.08
CA LYS A 187 2.89 15.69 2.68
C LYS A 187 3.62 14.78 1.70
N MET A 188 2.89 14.00 0.87
CA MET A 188 3.49 13.16 -0.14
C MET A 188 4.19 13.98 -1.23
N LYS A 189 3.57 15.06 -1.71
CA LYS A 189 4.20 15.98 -2.67
C LYS A 189 5.53 16.51 -2.14
N ARG A 190 5.54 17.05 -0.92
CA ARG A 190 6.77 17.52 -0.25
C ARG A 190 7.80 16.41 -0.14
N ALA A 191 7.40 15.22 0.28
CA ALA A 191 8.31 14.10 0.45
C ALA A 191 8.90 13.62 -0.88
N LEU A 192 8.12 13.63 -1.97
CA LEU A 192 8.61 13.30 -3.31
C LEU A 192 9.61 14.35 -3.84
N ASP A 193 9.37 15.66 -3.54
CA ASP A 193 10.31 16.74 -3.89
C ASP A 193 11.66 16.63 -3.14
N GLU A 194 11.62 16.18 -1.90
CA GLU A 194 12.82 16.00 -1.07
C GLU A 194 13.56 14.69 -1.38
N PHE A 195 12.93 13.73 -2.06
CA PHE A 195 13.49 12.40 -2.32
C PHE A 195 14.50 12.46 -3.47
N VAL A 196 15.80 12.43 -3.14
CA VAL A 196 16.87 12.45 -4.15
C VAL A 196 17.40 11.03 -4.38
N ILE A 197 17.37 10.60 -5.65
CA ILE A 197 18.02 9.36 -6.12
C ILE A 197 18.77 9.72 -7.41
N GLU A 198 20.09 9.63 -7.38
CA GLU A 198 20.93 9.90 -8.54
C GLU A 198 21.64 8.63 -9.02
N GLY A 199 21.90 8.55 -10.32
CA GLY A 199 22.55 7.41 -10.98
C GLY A 199 21.57 6.46 -11.67
N VAL A 200 20.27 6.51 -11.30
CA VAL A 200 19.19 5.74 -11.95
C VAL A 200 17.95 6.63 -12.13
N LYS A 201 17.14 6.34 -13.14
CA LYS A 201 15.83 6.96 -13.32
C LYS A 201 14.78 6.23 -12.46
N THR A 202 13.79 6.98 -11.99
CA THR A 202 12.74 6.45 -11.09
C THR A 202 11.35 6.94 -11.47
N THR A 203 10.32 6.32 -10.88
CA THR A 203 8.90 6.70 -11.02
C THR A 203 8.50 7.91 -10.17
N ILE A 204 9.40 8.55 -9.43
CA ILE A 204 9.12 9.75 -8.60
C ILE A 204 8.41 10.85 -9.40
N PRO A 205 8.87 11.26 -10.61
CA PRO A 205 8.22 12.31 -11.39
C PRO A 205 6.77 11.96 -11.77
N VAL A 206 6.48 10.70 -12.07
CA VAL A 206 5.12 10.23 -12.41
C VAL A 206 4.20 10.32 -11.21
N SER A 207 4.64 9.86 -10.04
CA SER A 207 3.87 9.93 -8.80
C SER A 207 3.58 11.38 -8.41
N TYR A 208 4.56 12.25 -8.52
CA TYR A 208 4.40 13.69 -8.26
C TYR A 208 3.37 14.33 -9.21
N THR A 209 3.50 14.08 -10.52
CA THR A 209 2.57 14.59 -11.53
C THR A 209 1.15 14.11 -11.25
N HIS A 210 0.95 12.83 -10.97
CA HIS A 210 -0.37 12.28 -10.67
C HIS A 210 -1.04 12.97 -9.47
N LEU A 211 -0.30 13.19 -8.39
CA LEU A 211 -0.79 13.84 -7.18
C LEU A 211 -1.04 15.34 -7.35
N THR A 212 -0.46 15.99 -8.37
CA THR A 212 -0.67 17.42 -8.68
C THR A 212 -1.81 17.67 -9.65
N LEU A 213 -2.25 16.67 -10.41
CA LEU A 213 -3.39 16.80 -11.30
C LEU A 213 -4.68 17.06 -10.51
N PRO A 214 -5.58 17.93 -11.06
CA PRO A 214 -6.88 18.10 -10.43
C PRO A 214 -7.60 16.75 -10.42
N THR A 215 -8.02 16.32 -9.24
CA THR A 215 -8.86 15.13 -9.10
C THR A 215 -10.17 15.41 -9.83
N THR A 216 -10.39 14.76 -10.96
CA THR A 216 -11.71 14.73 -11.60
C THR A 216 -12.68 14.07 -10.60
N LYS A 217 -13.72 14.84 -10.23
CA LYS A 217 -14.80 14.37 -9.35
C LYS A 217 -15.60 13.25 -9.98
#